data_1205d0ba6e2487309b3af926689eb6cc
#
_entry.id   1205d0ba6e2487309b3af926689eb6cc
#
_cell.length_a   1.000
_cell.length_b   1.000
_cell.length_c   1.000
_cell.angle_alpha   90.00
_cell.angle_beta   90.00
_cell.angle_gamma   90.00
#
_symmetry.space_group_name_H-M   'P 1'
#
loop_
_entity.id
_entity.type
_entity.pdbx_description
1 polymer ?
#
loop_
_entity_poly.entity_id
_entity_poly.type
_entity_poly.pdbx_seq_one_letter_code
_entity_poly.pdbx_strand_id
1 'polypeptide(L)'
;MAHFTELDSNNIVLAVKLGCNIDIQNNGGEQSEQAATHFESVVPLSEQGVKYVQTSYNHNFRKQYAGINFFYDSTKDKFICPQPHPSWSLDSNDDWQPPITYPTIIDDGADPRIWIWSYNWNEDVYQSDNTKGWKGKKLNTDRRVHTDTATYDWNGTAWVAE
;
A
#
# COMPACT_ATOMS: atom_id res chain seq x y z
N MET A 1 -17.41 -10.93 9.19
CA MET A 1 -16.44 -10.83 10.30
C MET A 1 -15.90 -9.43 10.31
N ALA A 2 -15.80 -8.85 11.49
CA ALA A 2 -15.19 -7.55 11.69
C ALA A 2 -13.68 -7.69 11.83
N HIS A 3 -12.96 -6.62 11.51
CA HIS A 3 -11.50 -6.57 11.61
C HIS A 3 -11.09 -5.38 12.45
N PHE A 4 -10.19 -5.58 13.41
CA PHE A 4 -9.63 -4.54 14.26
C PHE A 4 -8.12 -4.50 14.11
N THR A 5 -7.59 -3.30 13.95
CA THR A 5 -6.15 -3.08 14.00
C THR A 5 -5.71 -2.86 15.44
N GLU A 6 -4.62 -3.49 15.81
CA GLU A 6 -3.85 -3.19 17.01
C GLU A 6 -2.83 -2.09 16.64
N LEU A 7 -2.84 -0.99 17.39
CA LEU A 7 -1.96 0.16 17.13
C LEU A 7 -0.95 0.34 18.25
N ASP A 8 0.27 0.72 17.88
CA ASP A 8 1.26 1.19 18.85
C ASP A 8 0.99 2.64 19.30
N SER A 9 1.84 3.17 20.17
CA SER A 9 1.75 4.55 20.68
C SER A 9 1.90 5.63 19.60
N ASN A 10 2.43 5.27 18.44
CA ASN A 10 2.60 6.14 17.27
C ASN A 10 1.50 5.98 16.22
N ASN A 11 0.45 5.20 16.54
CA ASN A 11 -0.62 4.80 15.62
C ASN A 11 -0.13 3.94 14.44
N ILE A 12 0.93 3.18 14.60
CA ILE A 12 1.38 2.21 13.61
C ILE A 12 0.66 0.87 13.85
N VAL A 13 0.16 0.27 12.79
CA VAL A 13 -0.53 -1.02 12.83
C VAL A 13 0.46 -2.15 13.12
N LEU A 14 0.28 -2.82 14.25
CA LEU A 14 1.07 -3.98 14.65
C LEU A 14 0.45 -5.29 14.16
N ALA A 15 -0.87 -5.38 14.19
CA ALA A 15 -1.62 -6.56 13.79
C ALA A 15 -3.03 -6.20 13.33
N VAL A 16 -3.68 -7.11 12.58
CA VAL A 16 -5.11 -7.06 12.29
C VAL A 16 -5.74 -8.33 12.85
N LYS A 17 -6.74 -8.15 13.69
CA LYS A 17 -7.43 -9.22 14.44
C LYS A 17 -8.89 -9.32 14.00
N LEU A 18 -9.44 -10.51 14.13
CA LEU A 18 -10.84 -10.78 13.79
C LEU A 18 -11.73 -10.57 15.01
N GLY A 19 -12.84 -9.86 14.79
CA GLY A 19 -13.92 -9.68 15.76
C GLY A 19 -15.25 -10.28 15.25
N CYS A 20 -16.22 -10.39 16.17
CA CYS A 20 -17.54 -10.87 15.84
C CYS A 20 -18.46 -9.72 15.38
N ASN A 21 -19.18 -9.90 14.28
CA ASN A 21 -20.10 -8.86 13.77
C ASN A 21 -21.21 -8.52 14.76
N ILE A 22 -21.71 -9.51 15.51
CA ILE A 22 -22.77 -9.27 16.48
C ILE A 22 -22.32 -8.37 17.62
N ASP A 23 -21.05 -8.50 18.04
CA ASP A 23 -20.48 -7.66 19.09
C ASP A 23 -20.39 -6.20 18.63
N ILE A 24 -20.05 -5.97 17.36
CA ILE A 24 -20.06 -4.63 16.78
C ILE A 24 -21.47 -4.04 16.74
N GLN A 25 -22.45 -4.79 16.26
CA GLN A 25 -23.85 -4.35 16.21
C GLN A 25 -24.39 -3.98 17.58
N ASN A 26 -24.04 -4.77 18.61
CA ASN A 26 -24.47 -4.53 19.98
C ASN A 26 -23.74 -3.39 20.69
N ASN A 27 -22.61 -2.95 20.12
CA ASN A 27 -21.73 -1.93 20.70
C ASN A 27 -21.56 -0.69 19.79
N GLY A 28 -22.66 -0.19 19.26
CA GLY A 28 -22.69 1.10 18.54
C GLY A 28 -22.46 1.01 17.03
N GLY A 29 -22.29 -0.19 16.48
CA GLY A 29 -22.13 -0.41 15.06
C GLY A 29 -20.72 -0.22 14.51
N GLU A 30 -20.59 -0.27 13.20
CA GLU A 30 -19.30 -0.11 12.51
C GLU A 30 -18.66 1.26 12.81
N GLN A 31 -17.35 1.29 12.92
CA GLN A 31 -16.51 2.46 13.18
C GLN A 31 -16.69 3.08 14.57
N SER A 32 -17.53 2.51 15.46
CA SER A 32 -17.74 3.09 16.77
C SER A 32 -16.57 2.85 17.72
N GLU A 33 -16.27 3.84 18.56
CA GLU A 33 -15.30 3.68 19.65
C GLU A 33 -15.79 2.65 20.67
N GLN A 34 -17.10 2.54 20.87
CA GLN A 34 -17.71 1.56 21.77
C GLN A 34 -17.41 0.13 21.32
N ALA A 35 -17.50 -0.17 20.02
CA ALA A 35 -17.14 -1.48 19.48
C ALA A 35 -15.63 -1.76 19.63
N ALA A 36 -14.78 -0.77 19.46
CA ALA A 36 -13.34 -0.91 19.68
C ALA A 36 -13.00 -1.17 21.14
N THR A 37 -13.61 -0.45 22.06
CA THR A 37 -13.45 -0.65 23.52
C THR A 37 -13.99 -2.02 23.97
N HIS A 38 -15.13 -2.44 23.42
CA HIS A 38 -15.65 -3.78 23.68
C HIS A 38 -14.67 -4.85 23.19
N PHE A 39 -14.15 -4.70 21.97
CA PHE A 39 -13.15 -5.63 21.42
C PHE A 39 -11.91 -5.72 22.32
N GLU A 40 -11.37 -4.60 22.79
CA GLU A 40 -10.26 -4.55 23.73
C GLU A 40 -10.58 -5.34 25.03
N SER A 41 -11.80 -5.22 25.53
CA SER A 41 -12.20 -5.89 26.78
C SER A 41 -12.26 -7.42 26.69
N VAL A 42 -12.41 -7.97 25.49
CA VAL A 42 -12.55 -9.43 25.27
C VAL A 42 -11.29 -10.10 24.72
N VAL A 43 -10.27 -9.33 24.33
CA VAL A 43 -8.95 -9.90 23.97
C VAL A 43 -8.19 -10.37 25.21
N PRO A 44 -7.19 -11.26 25.08
CA PRO A 44 -6.35 -11.71 26.20
C PRO A 44 -5.73 -10.54 26.96
N LEU A 45 -5.57 -10.69 28.27
CA LEU A 45 -4.97 -9.65 29.15
C LEU A 45 -3.60 -9.16 28.68
N SER A 46 -2.81 -10.03 28.06
CA SER A 46 -1.51 -9.67 27.46
C SER A 46 -1.61 -8.71 26.27
N GLU A 47 -2.80 -8.55 25.71
CA GLU A 47 -3.09 -7.72 24.55
C GLU A 47 -3.97 -6.50 24.91
N GLN A 48 -4.36 -6.37 26.17
CA GLN A 48 -5.11 -5.21 26.68
C GLN A 48 -4.18 -4.00 26.91
N GLY A 49 -4.77 -2.80 26.84
CA GLY A 49 -4.03 -1.55 26.98
C GLY A 49 -3.41 -1.04 25.67
N VAL A 50 -3.68 -1.73 24.58
CA VAL A 50 -3.32 -1.32 23.24
C VAL A 50 -4.55 -0.69 22.58
N LYS A 51 -4.36 0.34 21.80
CA LYS A 51 -5.46 0.97 21.08
C LYS A 51 -5.91 0.09 19.92
N TYR A 52 -7.22 -0.16 19.85
CA TYR A 52 -7.84 -0.84 18.73
C TYR A 52 -8.67 0.12 17.87
N VAL A 53 -8.59 -0.04 16.55
CA VAL A 53 -9.40 0.70 15.58
C VAL A 53 -9.92 -0.28 14.53
N GLN A 54 -11.22 -0.23 14.25
CA GLN A 54 -11.81 -1.10 13.23
C GLN A 54 -11.30 -0.73 11.84
N THR A 55 -11.04 -1.75 11.01
CA THR A 55 -10.70 -1.60 9.58
C THR A 55 -11.68 -2.37 8.71
N SER A 56 -11.89 -1.89 7.48
CA SER A 56 -12.84 -2.49 6.53
C SER A 56 -12.14 -3.37 5.51
N TYR A 57 -12.44 -4.68 5.54
CA TYR A 57 -11.91 -5.62 4.54
C TYR A 57 -12.31 -5.23 3.10
N ASN A 58 -13.49 -4.65 2.92
CA ASN A 58 -14.01 -4.23 1.63
C ASN A 58 -13.74 -2.75 1.31
N HIS A 59 -12.84 -2.08 2.03
CA HIS A 59 -12.51 -0.67 1.85
C HIS A 59 -13.69 0.30 1.96
N ASN A 60 -14.73 -0.03 2.74
CA ASN A 60 -15.94 0.79 2.85
C ASN A 60 -15.73 2.05 3.70
N PHE A 61 -14.72 2.06 4.57
CA PHE A 61 -14.39 3.18 5.45
C PHE A 61 -12.89 3.20 5.75
N ARG A 62 -12.42 4.34 6.30
CA ARG A 62 -11.02 4.59 6.66
C ARG A 62 -10.05 4.38 5.51
N LYS A 63 -10.50 4.78 4.30
CA LYS A 63 -9.77 4.76 3.03
C LYS A 63 -9.49 3.34 2.51
N GLN A 64 -8.91 2.48 3.32
CA GLN A 64 -8.46 1.15 2.88
C GLN A 64 -8.38 0.15 4.02
N TYR A 65 -8.31 -1.14 3.67
CA TYR A 65 -7.99 -2.17 4.63
C TYR A 65 -6.58 -1.99 5.15
N ALA A 66 -6.44 -2.00 6.46
CA ALA A 66 -5.14 -1.79 7.09
C ALA A 66 -4.25 -3.02 6.97
N GLY A 67 -2.98 -2.79 6.70
CA GLY A 67 -1.91 -3.78 6.78
C GLY A 67 -0.94 -3.49 7.92
N ILE A 68 -0.07 -4.45 8.25
CA ILE A 68 1.02 -4.24 9.21
C ILE A 68 1.91 -3.08 8.72
N ASN A 69 2.39 -2.27 9.65
CA ASN A 69 3.16 -1.04 9.42
C ASN A 69 2.39 0.11 8.76
N PHE A 70 1.08 0.00 8.54
CA PHE A 70 0.29 1.15 8.11
C PHE A 70 0.20 2.16 9.25
N PHE A 71 0.12 3.44 8.90
CA PHE A 71 -0.14 4.53 9.84
C PHE A 71 -1.63 4.83 9.89
N TYR A 72 -2.20 4.94 11.10
CA TYR A 72 -3.56 5.44 11.29
C TYR A 72 -3.54 6.93 11.59
N ASP A 73 -3.95 7.74 10.63
CA ASP A 73 -4.20 9.17 10.84
C ASP A 73 -5.54 9.38 11.56
N SER A 74 -5.49 9.61 12.85
CA SER A 74 -6.71 9.80 13.66
C SER A 74 -7.43 11.14 13.40
N THR A 75 -6.76 12.12 12.79
CA THR A 75 -7.36 13.41 12.42
C THR A 75 -8.21 13.28 11.17
N LYS A 76 -7.74 12.50 10.22
CA LYS A 76 -8.42 12.24 8.94
C LYS A 76 -9.27 10.97 8.97
N ASP A 77 -9.19 10.17 10.05
CA ASP A 77 -9.79 8.84 10.20
C ASP A 77 -9.48 7.91 9.01
N LYS A 78 -8.19 7.75 8.70
CA LYS A 78 -7.71 7.00 7.53
C LYS A 78 -6.51 6.12 7.88
N PHE A 79 -6.40 4.96 7.20
CA PHE A 79 -5.17 4.18 7.18
C PHE A 79 -4.34 4.56 5.94
N ILE A 80 -3.07 4.84 6.15
CA ILE A 80 -2.10 5.21 5.12
C ILE A 80 -1.03 4.13 5.08
N CYS A 81 -0.78 3.56 3.90
CA CYS A 81 0.28 2.56 3.74
C CYS A 81 1.66 3.16 3.98
N PRO A 82 2.67 2.36 4.33
CA PRO A 82 4.03 2.84 4.46
C PRO A 82 4.52 3.56 3.20
N GLN A 83 5.37 4.56 3.40
CA GLN A 83 6.03 5.25 2.29
C GLN A 83 6.84 4.25 1.46
N PRO A 84 6.56 4.06 0.16
CA PRO A 84 7.25 3.05 -0.64
C PRO A 84 8.70 3.41 -0.94
N HIS A 85 8.98 4.71 -1.12
CA HIS A 85 10.30 5.24 -1.39
C HIS A 85 10.48 6.61 -0.74
N PRO A 86 11.70 6.97 -0.27
CA PRO A 86 11.95 8.24 0.42
C PRO A 86 11.58 9.50 -0.37
N SER A 87 11.64 9.44 -1.70
CA SER A 87 11.30 10.55 -2.59
C SER A 87 9.81 10.74 -2.85
N TRP A 88 8.97 9.73 -2.53
CA TRP A 88 7.54 9.80 -2.79
C TRP A 88 6.83 10.69 -1.76
N SER A 89 5.77 11.35 -2.18
CA SER A 89 4.95 12.20 -1.32
C SER A 89 3.46 11.87 -1.43
N LEU A 90 2.69 12.19 -0.39
CA LEU A 90 1.24 12.01 -0.41
C LEU A 90 0.57 13.13 -1.23
N ASP A 91 -0.37 12.75 -2.07
CA ASP A 91 -1.26 13.69 -2.75
C ASP A 91 -2.44 14.12 -1.86
N SER A 92 -3.37 14.89 -2.41
CA SER A 92 -4.56 15.38 -1.69
C SER A 92 -5.53 14.27 -1.22
N ASN A 93 -5.39 13.06 -1.78
CA ASN A 93 -6.18 11.89 -1.40
C ASN A 93 -5.44 11.01 -0.38
N ASP A 94 -4.24 11.41 0.04
CA ASP A 94 -3.32 10.61 0.85
C ASP A 94 -2.84 9.35 0.13
N ASP A 95 -2.67 9.41 -1.21
CA ASP A 95 -2.04 8.38 -2.03
C ASP A 95 -0.59 8.74 -2.32
N TRP A 96 0.32 7.77 -2.16
CA TRP A 96 1.74 7.97 -2.44
C TRP A 96 1.97 8.18 -3.93
N GLN A 97 2.61 9.30 -4.26
CA GLN A 97 2.94 9.67 -5.63
C GLN A 97 4.45 9.81 -5.82
N PRO A 98 4.99 9.27 -6.89
CA PRO A 98 6.38 9.50 -7.25
C PRO A 98 6.60 10.95 -7.71
N PRO A 99 7.79 11.50 -7.54
CA PRO A 99 8.10 12.85 -8.01
C PRO A 99 8.11 12.98 -9.55
N ILE A 100 8.30 11.87 -10.26
CA ILE A 100 8.18 11.79 -11.72
C ILE A 100 6.93 10.98 -12.04
N THR A 101 6.03 11.56 -12.81
CA THR A 101 4.78 10.93 -13.26
C THR A 101 5.02 9.52 -13.80
N TYR A 102 4.10 8.62 -13.49
CA TYR A 102 4.15 7.24 -14.00
C TYR A 102 4.26 7.24 -15.53
N PRO A 103 5.24 6.52 -16.09
CA PRO A 103 5.47 6.50 -17.52
C PRO A 103 4.32 5.83 -18.27
N THR A 104 4.14 6.22 -19.52
CA THR A 104 3.22 5.53 -20.42
C THR A 104 3.72 4.12 -20.71
N ILE A 105 2.79 3.18 -20.82
CA ILE A 105 3.11 1.78 -21.19
C ILE A 105 3.74 1.79 -22.59
N ILE A 106 4.83 1.05 -22.75
CA ILE A 106 5.42 0.83 -24.08
C ILE A 106 4.51 -0.13 -24.84
N ASP A 107 3.94 0.34 -25.95
CA ASP A 107 3.33 -0.51 -26.96
C ASP A 107 4.35 -0.68 -28.09
N ASP A 108 5.07 -1.78 -28.08
CA ASP A 108 6.05 -2.12 -29.12
C ASP A 108 5.50 -3.13 -30.13
N GLY A 109 4.18 -3.38 -30.10
CA GLY A 109 3.50 -4.35 -30.98
C GLY A 109 3.86 -5.82 -30.69
N ALA A 110 4.58 -6.09 -29.60
CA ALA A 110 4.90 -7.46 -29.22
C ALA A 110 3.67 -8.21 -28.68
N ASP A 111 3.59 -9.50 -28.95
CA ASP A 111 2.50 -10.35 -28.42
C ASP A 111 2.52 -10.36 -26.88
N PRO A 112 1.49 -9.84 -26.19
CA PRO A 112 1.46 -9.75 -24.74
C PRO A 112 1.38 -11.12 -24.05
N ARG A 113 1.12 -12.19 -24.80
CA ARG A 113 1.17 -13.56 -24.28
C ARG A 113 2.59 -14.09 -24.17
N ILE A 114 3.53 -13.47 -24.89
CA ILE A 114 4.94 -13.86 -24.92
C ILE A 114 5.80 -12.85 -24.17
N TRP A 115 5.48 -11.57 -24.26
CA TRP A 115 6.26 -10.49 -23.70
C TRP A 115 5.41 -9.62 -22.80
N ILE A 116 5.95 -9.28 -21.64
CA ILE A 116 5.37 -8.32 -20.71
C ILE A 116 6.40 -7.26 -20.33
N TRP A 117 5.92 -6.06 -20.03
CA TRP A 117 6.74 -4.99 -19.50
C TRP A 117 6.57 -4.92 -17.98
N SER A 118 7.67 -4.87 -17.25
CA SER A 118 7.72 -4.59 -15.81
C SER A 118 8.33 -3.22 -15.60
N TYR A 119 7.64 -2.40 -14.81
CA TYR A 119 8.07 -1.03 -14.48
C TYR A 119 8.32 -0.96 -12.99
N ASN A 120 9.48 -0.43 -12.60
CA ASN A 120 9.86 -0.29 -11.21
C ASN A 120 10.48 1.09 -10.98
N TRP A 121 10.20 1.65 -9.82
CA TRP A 121 10.91 2.83 -9.35
C TRP A 121 12.27 2.43 -8.81
N ASN A 122 13.32 3.17 -9.19
CA ASN A 122 14.66 3.03 -8.68
C ASN A 122 15.05 4.33 -7.97
N GLU A 123 15.05 4.29 -6.64
CA GLU A 123 15.33 5.44 -5.79
C GLU A 123 16.78 5.95 -5.98
N ASP A 124 17.76 5.05 -6.11
CA ASP A 124 19.17 5.44 -6.25
C ASP A 124 19.41 6.20 -7.55
N VAL A 125 18.73 5.80 -8.64
CA VAL A 125 18.77 6.53 -9.91
C VAL A 125 18.17 7.92 -9.74
N TYR A 126 17.04 8.03 -9.08
CA TYR A 126 16.39 9.33 -8.82
C TYR A 126 17.27 10.23 -7.96
N GLN A 127 17.92 9.70 -6.91
CA GLN A 127 18.80 10.47 -6.05
C GLN A 127 20.06 10.95 -6.78
N SER A 128 20.52 10.24 -7.79
CA SER A 128 21.65 10.64 -8.63
C SER A 128 21.27 11.62 -9.74
N ASP A 129 20.07 11.50 -10.29
CA ASP A 129 19.52 12.35 -11.36
C ASP A 129 17.99 12.45 -11.18
N ASN A 130 17.53 13.57 -10.63
CA ASN A 130 16.10 13.78 -10.31
C ASN A 130 15.17 13.90 -11.52
N THR A 131 15.68 13.78 -12.74
CA THR A 131 14.90 13.67 -13.97
C THR A 131 14.63 12.22 -14.37
N LYS A 132 15.19 11.24 -13.63
CA LYS A 132 15.07 9.80 -13.86
C LYS A 132 14.54 9.10 -12.62
N GLY A 133 14.22 7.83 -12.73
CA GLY A 133 13.78 7.00 -11.61
C GLY A 133 12.98 5.78 -12.03
N TRP A 134 12.18 5.89 -13.09
CA TRP A 134 11.46 4.74 -13.63
C TRP A 134 12.37 3.88 -14.52
N LYS A 135 12.40 2.59 -14.20
CA LYS A 135 13.06 1.54 -15.00
C LYS A 135 12.02 0.66 -15.65
N GLY A 136 12.15 0.42 -16.94
CA GLY A 136 11.34 -0.52 -17.72
C GLY A 136 12.15 -1.74 -18.11
N LYS A 137 11.58 -2.92 -17.93
CA LYS A 137 12.21 -4.18 -18.34
C LYS A 137 11.22 -5.01 -19.13
N LYS A 138 11.64 -5.49 -20.31
CA LYS A 138 10.86 -6.43 -21.11
C LYS A 138 11.16 -7.86 -20.67
N LEU A 139 10.15 -8.58 -20.27
CA LEU A 139 10.28 -9.95 -19.75
C LEU A 139 9.57 -10.93 -20.69
N ASN A 140 10.22 -12.07 -20.96
CA ASN A 140 9.57 -13.18 -21.64
C ASN A 140 8.67 -13.94 -20.65
N THR A 141 7.44 -14.23 -21.03
CA THR A 141 6.48 -14.99 -20.22
C THR A 141 6.77 -16.49 -20.22
N ASP A 142 7.56 -17.00 -21.17
CA ASP A 142 8.02 -18.39 -21.14
C ASP A 142 9.10 -18.57 -20.07
N ARG A 143 8.72 -19.20 -18.97
CA ARG A 143 9.61 -19.46 -17.83
C ARG A 143 10.86 -20.30 -18.19
N ARG A 144 10.93 -20.87 -19.39
CA ARG A 144 12.08 -21.63 -19.89
C ARG A 144 13.14 -20.72 -20.52
N VAL A 145 12.77 -19.49 -20.85
CA VAL A 145 13.67 -18.51 -21.46
C VAL A 145 13.95 -17.42 -20.45
N HIS A 146 15.09 -17.52 -19.77
CA HIS A 146 15.55 -16.54 -18.79
C HIS A 146 16.37 -15.39 -19.41
N THR A 147 16.27 -15.16 -20.69
CA THR A 147 16.95 -14.04 -21.32
C THR A 147 16.22 -12.74 -20.98
N ASP A 148 16.78 -12.01 -20.05
CA ASP A 148 16.45 -10.59 -19.84
C ASP A 148 16.74 -9.84 -21.13
N THR A 149 15.69 -9.37 -21.75
CA THR A 149 15.81 -8.51 -22.91
C THR A 149 15.99 -7.07 -22.45
N ALA A 150 16.12 -6.14 -23.36
CA ALA A 150 16.46 -4.74 -23.12
C ALA A 150 15.88 -4.11 -21.86
N THR A 151 16.68 -3.34 -21.17
CA THR A 151 16.32 -2.42 -20.09
C THR A 151 16.28 -0.99 -20.59
N TYR A 152 15.38 -0.21 -20.01
CA TYR A 152 15.12 1.16 -20.42
C TYR A 152 15.00 2.07 -19.20
N ASP A 153 15.51 3.29 -19.33
CA ASP A 153 15.30 4.40 -18.43
C ASP A 153 14.21 5.34 -18.94
N TRP A 154 13.33 5.75 -18.04
CA TRP A 154 12.38 6.84 -18.32
C TRP A 154 13.05 8.19 -18.02
N ASN A 155 13.12 9.07 -19.00
CA ASN A 155 13.73 10.39 -18.87
C ASN A 155 12.71 11.53 -18.57
N GLY A 156 11.48 11.16 -18.19
CA GLY A 156 10.37 12.11 -17.97
C GLY A 156 9.44 12.29 -19.18
N THR A 157 9.86 11.89 -20.38
CA THR A 157 9.07 12.04 -21.61
C THR A 157 9.08 10.80 -22.50
N ALA A 158 10.16 10.03 -22.47
CA ALA A 158 10.33 8.83 -23.30
C ALA A 158 11.19 7.77 -22.60
N TRP A 159 11.03 6.53 -23.02
CA TRP A 159 11.91 5.43 -22.67
C TRP A 159 13.19 5.46 -23.49
N VAL A 160 14.32 5.43 -22.84
CA VAL A 160 15.67 5.42 -23.44
C VAL A 160 16.33 4.10 -23.10
N ALA A 161 16.81 3.36 -24.12
CA ALA A 161 17.54 2.11 -23.90
C ALA A 161 18.84 2.37 -23.12
N GLU A 162 19.17 1.44 -22.22
CA GLU A 162 20.42 1.43 -21.47
C GLU A 162 21.59 0.94 -22.33
#